data_bb5e403b679f06e7f5e3313df36702b3
#
_entry.id   bb5e403b679f06e7f5e3313df36702b3
#
_cell.length_a   1.000
_cell.length_b   1.000
_cell.length_c   1.000
_cell.angle_alpha   90.00
_cell.angle_beta   90.00
_cell.angle_gamma   90.00
#
_symmetry.space_group_name_H-M   'P 1'
#
loop_
_entity.id
_entity.type
_entity.pdbx_description
1 polymer ?
#
loop_
_entity_poly.entity_id
_entity_poly.type
_entity_poly.pdbx_seq_one_letter_code
_entity_poly.pdbx_strand_id
1 'polypeptide(L)'
;MSRCAHICLMADYNQWMNAKVYAAAASLPPGELEHERGAFFGSLLATLNHVMVGDTLWLQRYAKHPAGFPLLDPIRAITPPASLTHPLFAAEDFAAMHAHRQWLDQLIVDWAASITEADLDHLLDYRNSKGPNRRQFFSLLMHFFNHQTHHRGQASTLRSQAGVDLGDTDLLFRIPNHL
;
A
#
# COMPACT_ATOMS: atom_id res chain seq x y z
N MET A 1 -6.28 -20.62 9.97
CA MET A 1 -5.31 -19.87 9.15
C MET A 1 -4.22 -19.36 10.08
N SER A 2 -2.91 -19.59 9.76
CA SER A 2 -1.80 -19.02 10.54
C SER A 2 -1.71 -17.50 10.32
N ARG A 3 -0.97 -16.78 11.18
CA ARG A 3 -0.71 -15.34 10.99
C ARG A 3 0.02 -15.07 9.67
N CYS A 4 1.01 -15.90 9.32
CA CYS A 4 1.72 -15.79 8.04
C CYS A 4 0.77 -15.99 6.84
N ALA A 5 -0.11 -16.99 6.87
CA ALA A 5 -1.09 -17.20 5.81
C ALA A 5 -2.06 -16.02 5.67
N HIS A 6 -2.44 -15.39 6.79
CA HIS A 6 -3.25 -14.17 6.75
C HIS A 6 -2.49 -12.99 6.12
N ILE A 7 -1.20 -12.82 6.42
CA ILE A 7 -0.36 -11.77 5.82
C ILE A 7 -0.22 -11.98 4.32
N CYS A 8 0.01 -13.21 3.86
CA CYS A 8 0.07 -13.53 2.43
C CYS A 8 -1.27 -13.24 1.72
N LEU A 9 -2.40 -13.60 2.34
CA LEU A 9 -3.73 -13.26 1.82
C LEU A 9 -3.93 -11.74 1.68
N MET A 10 -3.52 -10.97 2.69
CA MET A 10 -3.63 -9.51 2.64
C MET A 10 -2.72 -8.87 1.61
N ALA A 11 -1.52 -9.43 1.38
CA ALA A 11 -0.60 -8.97 0.34
C ALA A 11 -1.17 -9.23 -1.07
N ASP A 12 -1.70 -10.43 -1.31
CA ASP A 12 -2.37 -10.80 -2.56
C ASP A 12 -3.62 -9.93 -2.82
N TYR A 13 -4.47 -9.76 -1.82
CA TYR A 13 -5.63 -8.86 -1.91
C TYR A 13 -5.21 -7.41 -2.22
N ASN A 14 -4.14 -6.93 -1.58
CA ASN A 14 -3.62 -5.59 -1.81
C ASN A 14 -3.16 -5.39 -3.26
N GLN A 15 -2.38 -6.33 -3.80
CA GLN A 15 -1.93 -6.32 -5.20
C GLN A 15 -3.12 -6.33 -6.17
N TRP A 16 -4.07 -7.24 -5.97
CA TRP A 16 -5.28 -7.35 -6.80
C TRP A 16 -6.10 -6.07 -6.81
N MET A 17 -6.31 -5.46 -5.65
CA MET A 17 -7.06 -4.20 -5.53
C MET A 17 -6.32 -3.02 -6.13
N ASN A 18 -5.00 -2.92 -5.94
CA ASN A 18 -4.21 -1.85 -6.54
C ASN A 18 -4.23 -1.95 -8.07
N ALA A 19 -4.10 -3.15 -8.64
CA ALA A 19 -4.21 -3.35 -10.08
C ALA A 19 -5.55 -2.79 -10.63
N LYS A 20 -6.67 -3.05 -9.95
CA LYS A 20 -7.99 -2.51 -10.33
C LYS A 20 -8.04 -0.99 -10.23
N VAL A 21 -7.60 -0.44 -9.10
CA VAL A 21 -7.64 1.01 -8.85
C VAL A 21 -6.81 1.76 -9.88
N TYR A 22 -5.59 1.30 -10.16
CA TYR A 22 -4.69 1.97 -11.11
C TYR A 22 -5.14 1.80 -12.57
N ALA A 23 -5.66 0.62 -12.96
CA ALA A 23 -6.24 0.43 -14.28
C ALA A 23 -7.44 1.38 -14.50
N ALA A 24 -8.29 1.51 -13.50
CA ALA A 24 -9.43 2.42 -13.57
C ALA A 24 -9.01 3.89 -13.55
N ALA A 25 -7.99 4.26 -12.79
CA ALA A 25 -7.41 5.61 -12.80
C ALA A 25 -6.82 5.96 -14.17
N ALA A 26 -6.17 4.99 -14.84
CA ALA A 26 -5.64 5.16 -16.19
C ALA A 26 -6.71 5.41 -17.27
N SER A 27 -7.96 5.02 -17.03
CA SER A 27 -9.08 5.23 -17.97
C SER A 27 -9.80 6.57 -17.81
N LEU A 28 -9.41 7.37 -16.80
CA LEU A 28 -10.03 8.67 -16.54
C LEU A 28 -9.66 9.69 -17.62
N PRO A 29 -10.58 10.61 -17.95
CA PRO A 29 -10.25 11.74 -18.83
C PRO A 29 -9.10 12.59 -18.28
N PRO A 30 -8.41 13.34 -19.15
CA PRO A 30 -7.37 14.27 -18.72
C PRO A 30 -7.86 15.25 -17.64
N GLY A 31 -7.05 15.47 -16.62
CA GLY A 31 -7.36 16.36 -15.48
C GLY A 31 -8.17 15.73 -14.35
N GLU A 32 -8.84 14.60 -14.59
CA GLU A 32 -9.68 13.95 -13.56
C GLU A 32 -8.89 13.34 -12.40
N LEU A 33 -7.63 12.95 -12.63
CA LEU A 33 -6.74 12.46 -11.57
C LEU A 33 -6.48 13.53 -10.50
N GLU A 34 -6.37 14.79 -10.91
CA GLU A 34 -6.06 15.94 -10.05
C GLU A 34 -7.30 16.71 -9.60
N HIS A 35 -8.47 16.37 -10.18
CA HIS A 35 -9.70 17.10 -9.91
C HIS A 35 -10.02 17.09 -8.40
N GLU A 36 -10.18 18.28 -7.81
CA GLU A 36 -10.52 18.47 -6.39
C GLU A 36 -11.97 18.03 -6.14
N ARG A 37 -12.15 17.07 -5.24
CA ARG A 37 -13.47 16.46 -4.94
C ARG A 37 -13.86 16.55 -3.46
N GLY A 38 -13.20 17.41 -2.69
CA GLY A 38 -13.46 17.60 -1.26
C GLY A 38 -13.04 16.41 -0.38
N ALA A 39 -12.21 15.51 -0.89
CA ALA A 39 -11.64 14.41 -0.11
C ALA A 39 -10.48 14.91 0.78
N PHE A 40 -10.09 14.12 1.81
CA PHE A 40 -9.03 14.50 2.74
C PHE A 40 -7.72 14.91 2.06
N PHE A 41 -7.33 14.22 0.97
CA PHE A 41 -6.17 14.56 0.15
C PHE A 41 -6.50 15.41 -1.08
N GLY A 42 -7.74 15.85 -1.22
CA GLY A 42 -8.23 16.66 -2.33
C GLY A 42 -8.56 15.84 -3.57
N SER A 43 -7.62 15.09 -4.13
CA SER A 43 -7.77 14.39 -5.41
C SER A 43 -7.43 12.90 -5.35
N LEU A 44 -7.79 12.18 -6.42
CA LEU A 44 -7.43 10.77 -6.59
C LEU A 44 -5.90 10.61 -6.66
N LEU A 45 -5.21 11.42 -7.46
CA LEU A 45 -3.75 11.38 -7.57
C LEU A 45 -3.06 11.57 -6.22
N ALA A 46 -3.49 12.55 -5.44
CA ALA A 46 -2.92 12.83 -4.12
C ALA A 46 -3.17 11.67 -3.15
N THR A 47 -4.33 11.03 -3.21
CA THR A 47 -4.66 9.84 -2.40
C THR A 47 -3.77 8.65 -2.76
N LEU A 48 -3.57 8.39 -4.06
CA LEU A 48 -2.70 7.30 -4.53
C LEU A 48 -1.22 7.55 -4.16
N ASN A 49 -0.74 8.79 -4.30
CA ASN A 49 0.57 9.20 -3.83
C ASN A 49 0.75 8.97 -2.33
N HIS A 50 -0.22 9.36 -1.51
CA HIS A 50 -0.17 9.15 -0.07
C HIS A 50 -0.03 7.66 0.31
N VAL A 51 -0.79 6.77 -0.33
CA VAL A 51 -0.67 5.33 -0.11
C VAL A 51 0.75 4.85 -0.45
N MET A 52 1.28 5.25 -1.59
CA MET A 52 2.61 4.84 -2.04
C MET A 52 3.73 5.34 -1.13
N VAL A 53 3.65 6.60 -0.68
CA VAL A 53 4.55 7.18 0.32
C VAL A 53 4.48 6.42 1.63
N GLY A 54 3.26 6.15 2.12
CA GLY A 54 3.03 5.38 3.33
C GLY A 54 3.63 3.99 3.26
N ASP A 55 3.40 3.28 2.16
CA ASP A 55 3.95 1.94 1.92
C ASP A 55 5.48 1.95 1.94
N THR A 56 6.10 2.87 1.21
CA THR A 56 7.56 3.01 1.15
C THR A 56 8.14 3.24 2.54
N LEU A 57 7.59 4.18 3.30
CA LEU A 57 8.05 4.49 4.65
C LEU A 57 7.90 3.32 5.63
N TRP A 58 6.80 2.56 5.54
CA TRP A 58 6.60 1.39 6.39
C TRP A 58 7.54 0.26 6.00
N LEU A 59 7.73 -0.03 4.72
CA LEU A 59 8.67 -1.05 4.26
C LEU A 59 10.11 -0.72 4.66
N GLN A 60 10.52 0.57 4.64
CA GLN A 60 11.81 1.00 5.17
C GLN A 60 11.96 0.76 6.68
N ARG A 61 10.88 0.87 7.45
CA ARG A 61 10.88 0.50 8.87
C ARG A 61 10.99 -1.01 9.05
N TYR A 62 10.25 -1.79 8.27
CA TYR A 62 10.29 -3.26 8.30
C TYR A 62 11.63 -3.82 7.85
N ALA A 63 12.31 -3.15 6.94
CA ALA A 63 13.68 -3.48 6.54
C ALA A 63 14.70 -3.40 7.68
N LYS A 64 14.36 -2.78 8.84
CA LYS A 64 15.17 -2.76 10.05
C LYS A 64 14.92 -3.93 10.98
N HIS A 65 14.01 -4.83 10.64
CA HIS A 65 13.74 -6.04 11.41
C HIS A 65 14.99 -6.94 11.49
N PRO A 66 15.28 -7.59 12.63
CA PRO A 66 16.48 -8.44 12.79
C PRO A 66 16.58 -9.62 11.80
N ALA A 67 15.47 -10.09 11.24
CA ALA A 67 15.47 -11.09 10.16
C ALA A 67 16.20 -10.60 8.89
N GLY A 68 16.47 -9.29 8.79
CA GLY A 68 17.23 -8.69 7.70
C GLY A 68 16.46 -8.52 6.38
N PHE A 69 15.44 -9.32 6.10
CA PHE A 69 14.58 -9.32 4.90
C PHE A 69 15.28 -8.79 3.64
N PRO A 70 16.14 -9.60 2.95
CA PRO A 70 16.90 -9.14 1.78
C PRO A 70 16.01 -8.63 0.64
N LEU A 71 14.77 -9.14 0.54
CA LEU A 71 13.79 -8.66 -0.44
C LEU A 71 13.45 -7.18 -0.28
N LEU A 72 13.67 -6.59 0.90
CA LEU A 72 13.46 -5.16 1.15
C LEU A 72 14.70 -4.28 0.88
N ASP A 73 15.83 -4.84 0.42
CA ASP A 73 17.03 -4.06 0.10
C ASP A 73 16.79 -2.94 -0.94
N PRO A 74 16.00 -3.16 -2.01
CA PRO A 74 15.68 -2.09 -2.95
C PRO A 74 14.95 -0.91 -2.30
N ILE A 75 14.12 -1.17 -1.27
CA ILE A 75 13.39 -0.12 -0.54
C ILE A 75 14.32 0.73 0.31
N ARG A 76 15.42 0.17 0.85
CA ARG A 76 16.42 0.92 1.63
C ARG A 76 17.11 2.00 0.80
N ALA A 77 17.22 1.80 -0.51
CA ALA A 77 17.86 2.75 -1.43
C ALA A 77 16.96 3.93 -1.82
N ILE A 78 15.65 3.84 -1.57
CA ILE A 78 14.71 4.92 -1.92
C ILE A 78 14.86 6.06 -0.91
N THR A 79 15.11 7.27 -1.40
CA THR A 79 15.04 8.47 -0.56
C THR A 79 13.58 8.73 -0.17
N PRO A 80 13.24 8.71 1.13
CA PRO A 80 11.87 8.96 1.53
C PRO A 80 11.47 10.40 1.22
N PRO A 81 10.19 10.65 0.88
CA PRO A 81 9.70 12.00 0.65
C PRO A 81 9.76 12.82 1.94
N ALA A 82 9.81 14.15 1.79
CA ALA A 82 9.93 15.09 2.92
C ALA A 82 8.74 15.00 3.90
N SER A 83 7.57 14.59 3.44
CA SER A 83 6.38 14.40 4.27
C SER A 83 5.45 13.34 3.66
N LEU A 84 4.47 12.86 4.45
CA LEU A 84 3.44 11.92 4.00
C LEU A 84 2.49 12.49 2.92
N THR A 85 2.48 13.81 2.74
CA THR A 85 1.65 14.50 1.74
C THR A 85 2.47 15.01 0.55
N HIS A 86 3.80 14.79 0.57
CA HIS A 86 4.64 15.17 -0.56
C HIS A 86 4.49 14.14 -1.68
N PRO A 87 4.03 14.51 -2.87
CA PRO A 87 3.82 13.55 -3.96
C PRO A 87 5.17 12.98 -4.45
N LEU A 88 5.16 11.68 -4.78
CA LEU A 88 6.28 11.00 -5.45
C LEU A 88 6.18 11.17 -6.97
N PHE A 89 4.96 11.32 -7.49
CA PHE A 89 4.66 11.39 -8.92
C PHE A 89 3.68 12.52 -9.20
N ALA A 90 3.92 13.26 -10.27
CA ALA A 90 2.97 14.21 -10.85
C ALA A 90 1.96 13.50 -11.77
N ALA A 91 0.94 14.20 -12.24
CA ALA A 91 -0.11 13.59 -13.09
C ALA A 91 0.43 13.14 -14.45
N GLU A 92 1.34 13.89 -15.04
CA GLU A 92 2.04 13.55 -16.28
C GLU A 92 2.88 12.28 -16.16
N ASP A 93 3.31 11.93 -14.96
CA ASP A 93 4.11 10.74 -14.65
C ASP A 93 3.26 9.52 -14.24
N PHE A 94 1.93 9.55 -14.45
CA PHE A 94 1.04 8.50 -13.97
C PHE A 94 1.40 7.10 -14.48
N ALA A 95 1.90 6.97 -15.70
CA ALA A 95 2.38 5.69 -16.24
C ALA A 95 3.57 5.14 -15.43
N ALA A 96 4.52 6.00 -15.06
CA ALA A 96 5.65 5.63 -14.19
C ALA A 96 5.18 5.30 -12.77
N MET A 97 4.22 6.04 -12.24
CA MET A 97 3.57 5.77 -10.96
C MET A 97 2.90 4.40 -10.95
N HIS A 98 2.18 4.04 -12.02
CA HIS A 98 1.53 2.73 -12.14
C HIS A 98 2.56 1.60 -12.19
N ALA A 99 3.61 1.74 -13.01
CA ALA A 99 4.70 0.76 -13.07
C ALA A 99 5.39 0.58 -11.70
N HIS A 100 5.65 1.70 -10.99
CA HIS A 100 6.22 1.65 -9.64
C HIS A 100 5.28 0.95 -8.65
N ARG A 101 3.96 1.16 -8.75
CA ARG A 101 2.98 0.44 -7.90
C ARG A 101 3.01 -1.06 -8.17
N GLN A 102 3.04 -1.48 -9.42
CA GLN A 102 3.11 -2.90 -9.79
C GLN A 102 4.38 -3.57 -9.22
N TRP A 103 5.52 -2.91 -9.34
CA TRP A 103 6.77 -3.38 -8.74
C TRP A 103 6.67 -3.48 -7.22
N LEU A 104 6.14 -2.46 -6.56
CA LEU A 104 6.02 -2.42 -5.10
C LEU A 104 5.05 -3.48 -4.58
N ASP A 105 3.95 -3.73 -5.29
CA ASP A 105 2.99 -4.78 -4.93
C ASP A 105 3.63 -6.17 -5.03
N GLN A 106 4.38 -6.45 -6.10
CA GLN A 106 5.09 -7.73 -6.25
C GLN A 106 6.13 -7.91 -5.14
N LEU A 107 6.88 -6.86 -4.83
CA LEU A 107 7.84 -6.89 -3.72
C LEU A 107 7.14 -7.19 -2.38
N ILE A 108 5.98 -6.60 -2.11
CA ILE A 108 5.20 -6.86 -0.90
C ILE A 108 4.72 -8.32 -0.86
N VAL A 109 4.26 -8.88 -1.98
CA VAL A 109 3.83 -10.30 -2.06
C VAL A 109 4.99 -11.24 -1.77
N ASP A 110 6.13 -11.04 -2.42
CA ASP A 110 7.31 -11.89 -2.26
C ASP A 110 7.88 -11.79 -0.84
N TRP A 111 7.95 -10.58 -0.29
CA TRP A 111 8.39 -10.35 1.07
C TRP A 111 7.42 -10.96 2.10
N ALA A 112 6.12 -10.80 1.93
CA ALA A 112 5.12 -11.39 2.83
C ALA A 112 5.26 -12.92 2.91
N ALA A 113 5.58 -13.59 1.80
CA ALA A 113 5.82 -15.03 1.75
C ALA A 113 7.11 -15.45 2.48
N SER A 114 8.06 -14.54 2.72
CA SER A 114 9.31 -14.82 3.43
C SER A 114 9.21 -14.67 4.95
N ILE A 115 8.11 -14.11 5.47
CA ILE A 115 7.89 -13.86 6.90
C ILE A 115 7.57 -15.18 7.62
N THR A 116 8.22 -15.43 8.74
CA THR A 116 7.95 -16.59 9.59
C THR A 116 7.10 -16.21 10.81
N GLU A 117 6.45 -17.20 11.45
CA GLU A 117 5.68 -16.97 12.68
C GLU A 117 6.54 -16.38 13.81
N ALA A 118 7.83 -16.75 13.88
CA ALA A 118 8.76 -16.23 14.87
C ALA A 118 9.05 -14.73 14.66
N ASP A 119 9.14 -14.28 13.41
CA ASP A 119 9.36 -12.86 13.09
C ASP A 119 8.22 -12.00 13.61
N LEU A 120 6.99 -12.50 13.58
CA LEU A 120 5.77 -11.77 13.94
C LEU A 120 5.70 -11.36 15.41
N ASP A 121 6.45 -12.04 16.29
CA ASP A 121 6.47 -11.76 17.73
C ASP A 121 7.51 -10.69 18.10
N HIS A 122 8.38 -10.31 17.16
CA HIS A 122 9.40 -9.30 17.40
C HIS A 122 8.79 -7.92 17.70
N LEU A 123 9.41 -7.20 18.65
CA LEU A 123 9.09 -5.80 18.94
C LEU A 123 9.98 -4.90 18.09
N LEU A 124 9.41 -4.29 17.05
CA LEU A 124 10.12 -3.40 16.16
C LEU A 124 10.21 -1.99 16.73
N ASP A 125 11.44 -1.48 16.81
CA ASP A 125 11.72 -0.09 17.14
C ASP A 125 11.67 0.78 15.89
N TYR A 126 10.94 1.88 15.95
CA TYR A 126 10.89 2.86 14.87
C TYR A 126 10.63 4.27 15.42
N ARG A 127 10.82 5.28 14.58
CA ARG A 127 10.57 6.68 14.92
C ARG A 127 9.53 7.26 13.96
N ASN A 128 8.64 8.10 14.48
CA ASN A 128 7.71 8.93 13.71
C ASN A 128 7.78 10.39 14.20
N SER A 129 6.92 11.26 13.68
CA SER A 129 6.85 12.68 14.06
C SER A 129 6.56 12.92 15.54
N LYS A 130 5.96 11.94 16.24
CA LYS A 130 5.66 12.01 17.70
C LYS A 130 6.77 11.45 18.58
N GLY A 131 7.86 10.91 17.99
CA GLY A 131 9.00 10.36 18.73
C GLY A 131 9.25 8.87 18.52
N PRO A 132 10.01 8.23 19.43
CA PRO A 132 10.33 6.81 19.38
C PRO A 132 9.10 5.96 19.70
N ASN A 133 9.03 4.79 19.06
CA ASN A 133 7.97 3.82 19.24
C ASN A 133 8.56 2.41 19.23
N ARG A 134 7.95 1.51 20.00
CA ARG A 134 8.20 0.07 19.99
C ARG A 134 6.88 -0.67 19.95
N ARG A 135 6.67 -1.48 18.92
CA ARG A 135 5.41 -2.22 18.73
C ARG A 135 5.67 -3.60 18.15
N GLN A 136 4.77 -4.53 18.43
CA GLN A 136 4.81 -5.87 17.86
C GLN A 136 4.70 -5.82 16.34
N PHE A 137 5.57 -6.55 15.65
CA PHE A 137 5.67 -6.55 14.20
C PHE A 137 4.36 -6.99 13.52
N PHE A 138 3.69 -8.05 14.02
CA PHE A 138 2.38 -8.45 13.51
C PHE A 138 1.35 -7.32 13.55
N SER A 139 1.26 -6.60 14.67
CA SER A 139 0.34 -5.46 14.80
C SER A 139 0.63 -4.33 13.81
N LEU A 140 1.91 -4.11 13.51
CA LEU A 140 2.32 -3.13 12.49
C LEU A 140 1.96 -3.58 11.08
N LEU A 141 2.04 -4.89 10.77
CA LEU A 141 1.58 -5.43 9.50
C LEU A 141 0.05 -5.29 9.34
N MET A 142 -0.70 -5.52 10.42
CA MET A 142 -2.15 -5.27 10.40
C MET A 142 -2.46 -3.78 10.15
N HIS A 143 -1.72 -2.88 10.79
CA HIS A 143 -1.84 -1.46 10.50
C HIS A 143 -1.52 -1.14 9.03
N PHE A 144 -0.46 -1.71 8.47
CA PHE A 144 -0.01 -1.48 7.09
C PHE A 144 -1.11 -1.83 6.08
N PHE A 145 -1.68 -3.03 6.14
CA PHE A 145 -2.74 -3.44 5.22
C PHE A 145 -4.06 -2.71 5.46
N ASN A 146 -4.39 -2.41 6.73
CA ASN A 146 -5.58 -1.63 7.04
C ASN A 146 -5.49 -0.18 6.55
N HIS A 147 -4.32 0.44 6.63
CA HIS A 147 -4.05 1.77 6.07
C HIS A 147 -4.30 1.80 4.56
N GLN A 148 -3.76 0.81 3.83
CA GLN A 148 -3.99 0.68 2.39
C GLN A 148 -5.47 0.49 2.06
N THR A 149 -6.17 -0.38 2.79
CA THR A 149 -7.61 -0.63 2.59
C THR A 149 -8.42 0.62 2.83
N HIS A 150 -8.13 1.39 3.90
CA HIS A 150 -8.80 2.65 4.21
C HIS A 150 -8.65 3.67 3.06
N HIS A 151 -7.44 3.92 2.61
CA HIS A 151 -7.20 4.92 1.56
C HIS A 151 -7.64 4.46 0.16
N ARG A 152 -7.60 3.15 -0.14
CA ARG A 152 -8.22 2.62 -1.35
C ARG A 152 -9.73 2.79 -1.34
N GLY A 153 -10.40 2.68 -0.19
CA GLY A 153 -11.82 3.01 -0.07
C GLY A 153 -12.09 4.47 -0.45
N GLN A 154 -11.25 5.40 0.00
CA GLN A 154 -11.32 6.82 -0.41
C GLN A 154 -11.08 6.98 -1.92
N ALA A 155 -10.04 6.37 -2.48
CA ALA A 155 -9.74 6.39 -3.91
C ALA A 155 -10.89 5.79 -4.75
N SER A 156 -11.51 4.70 -4.28
CA SER A 156 -12.67 4.09 -4.94
C SER A 156 -13.87 5.03 -4.99
N THR A 157 -14.15 5.76 -3.90
CA THR A 157 -15.22 6.77 -3.85
C THR A 157 -14.96 7.91 -4.83
N LEU A 158 -13.75 8.48 -4.82
CA LEU A 158 -13.37 9.57 -5.72
C LEU A 158 -13.55 9.18 -7.20
N ARG A 159 -13.19 7.95 -7.52
CA ARG A 159 -13.31 7.40 -8.86
C ARG A 159 -14.77 7.13 -9.25
N SER A 160 -15.59 6.62 -8.34
CA SER A 160 -17.03 6.44 -8.59
C SER A 160 -17.71 7.78 -8.88
N GLN A 161 -17.29 8.86 -8.20
CA GLN A 161 -17.72 10.22 -8.49
C GLN A 161 -17.27 10.70 -9.89
N ALA A 162 -16.21 10.11 -10.46
CA ALA A 162 -15.77 10.34 -11.84
C ALA A 162 -16.46 9.41 -12.86
N GLY A 163 -17.44 8.62 -12.44
CA GLY A 163 -18.25 7.79 -13.33
C GLY A 163 -17.63 6.44 -13.74
N VAL A 164 -16.55 6.00 -13.08
CA VAL A 164 -15.89 4.72 -13.40
C VAL A 164 -16.14 3.69 -12.30
N ASP A 165 -16.58 2.47 -12.64
CA ASP A 165 -16.81 1.36 -11.70
C ASP A 165 -15.56 0.49 -11.51
N LEU A 166 -15.28 -0.01 -10.29
CA LEU A 166 -14.20 -0.98 -9.98
C LEU A 166 -14.67 -2.44 -10.11
N GLY A 167 -15.96 -2.66 -10.17
CA GLY A 167 -16.53 -3.98 -9.94
C GLY A 167 -16.27 -4.49 -8.52
N ASP A 168 -16.19 -5.80 -8.37
CA ASP A 168 -16.01 -6.44 -7.06
C ASP A 168 -14.73 -5.98 -6.35
N THR A 169 -14.87 -5.65 -5.06
CA THR A 169 -13.76 -5.16 -4.22
C THR A 169 -13.57 -5.98 -2.94
N ASP A 170 -14.40 -6.99 -2.72
CA ASP A 170 -14.44 -7.73 -1.47
C ASP A 170 -13.26 -8.69 -1.33
N LEU A 171 -12.65 -8.71 -0.14
CA LEU A 171 -11.63 -9.69 0.23
C LEU A 171 -12.10 -11.14 0.02
N LEU A 172 -13.40 -11.37 0.09
CA LEU A 172 -14.03 -12.69 -0.10
C LEU A 172 -13.57 -13.37 -1.40
N PHE A 173 -13.35 -12.60 -2.48
CA PHE A 173 -12.90 -13.14 -3.78
C PHE A 173 -11.45 -13.66 -3.77
N ARG A 174 -10.69 -13.40 -2.71
CA ARG A 174 -9.32 -13.89 -2.54
C ARG A 174 -9.22 -14.98 -1.47
N ILE A 175 -10.27 -15.21 -0.70
CA ILE A 175 -10.32 -16.28 0.31
C ILE A 175 -10.53 -17.62 -0.41
N PRO A 176 -9.66 -18.64 -0.18
CA PRO A 176 -9.84 -19.97 -0.77
C PRO A 176 -11.20 -20.58 -0.41
N ASN A 177 -11.90 -21.09 -1.43
CA ASN A 177 -13.13 -21.88 -1.21
C ASN A 177 -12.74 -23.34 -1.01
N HIS A 178 -13.27 -23.97 0.03
CA HIS A 178 -12.99 -25.35 0.42
C HIS A 178 -14.17 -26.31 0.13
N LEU A 179 -15.10 -25.91 -0.80
CA LEU A 179 -16.18 -26.78 -1.26
C LEU A 179 -15.65 -27.92 -2.12
#